data_bf4a71a1ba185da7b9a87ef5714fa0a3
#
_entry.id   bf4a71a1ba185da7b9a87ef5714fa0a3
#
_cell.length_a   1.000
_cell.length_b   1.000
_cell.length_c   1.000
_cell.angle_alpha   90.00
_cell.angle_beta   90.00
_cell.angle_gamma   90.00
#
_symmetry.space_group_name_H-M   'P 1'
#
loop_
_entity.id
_entity.type
_entity.pdbx_description
1 polymer ?
#
loop_
_entity_poly.entity_id
_entity_poly.type
_entity_poly.pdbx_seq_one_letter_code
_entity_poly.pdbx_strand_id
1 'polypeptide(L)'
;MNSIGAIGYISKKPDPNRILKECQDKDIPILAIRAVQAGALTSKMDREPHPSGRDKPDFDDYERAEPFRELAKKWDESPASLAHRYALSTQKVSSVILGVKNTQELKECLDTENMSELDEEKIKELKNLFT
;
A
#
# COMPACT_ATOMS: atom_id res chain seq x y z
N MET A 1 1.87 -3.50 -5.93
CA MET A 1 0.45 -3.10 -6.14
C MET A 1 -0.26 -3.26 -4.80
N ASN A 2 -0.87 -2.23 -4.26
CA ASN A 2 -1.70 -2.39 -3.09
C ASN A 2 -3.15 -2.65 -3.50
N SER A 3 -3.93 -3.27 -2.62
CA SER A 3 -5.32 -3.63 -2.89
C SER A 3 -6.21 -2.39 -3.13
N ILE A 4 -5.89 -1.24 -2.55
CA ILE A 4 -6.62 0.02 -2.74
C ILE A 4 -6.28 0.63 -4.10
N GLY A 5 -5.01 0.66 -4.51
CA GLY A 5 -4.60 1.21 -5.80
C GLY A 5 -5.17 0.44 -7.00
N ALA A 6 -5.41 -0.85 -6.85
CA ALA A 6 -6.04 -1.66 -7.87
C ALA A 6 -7.55 -1.37 -8.05
N ILE A 7 -8.19 -0.81 -7.04
CA ILE A 7 -9.64 -0.59 -7.01
C ILE A 7 -10.05 0.75 -7.64
N GLY A 8 -9.18 1.76 -7.62
CA GLY A 8 -9.57 3.13 -7.88
C GLY A 8 -9.53 3.63 -9.33
N TYR A 9 -8.73 3.03 -10.20
CA TYR A 9 -8.32 3.72 -11.43
C TYR A 9 -8.85 3.17 -12.75
N ILE A 10 -9.52 2.03 -12.79
CA ILE A 10 -9.92 1.42 -14.06
C ILE A 10 -11.37 0.93 -14.00
N SER A 11 -12.23 1.57 -14.80
CA SER A 11 -13.66 1.24 -14.91
C SER A 11 -13.97 -0.14 -15.54
N LYS A 12 -12.97 -0.80 -16.13
CA LYS A 12 -12.99 -2.22 -16.47
C LYS A 12 -11.81 -2.86 -15.75
N LYS A 13 -12.08 -3.36 -14.56
CA LYS A 13 -11.11 -3.86 -13.61
C LYS A 13 -10.32 -5.04 -14.18
N PRO A 14 -9.00 -4.88 -14.49
CA PRO A 14 -8.17 -6.06 -14.56
C PRO A 14 -8.09 -6.63 -13.13
N ASP A 15 -8.35 -7.91 -13.01
CA ASP A 15 -8.14 -8.60 -11.74
C ASP A 15 -6.63 -8.57 -11.42
N PRO A 16 -6.19 -7.84 -10.38
CA PRO A 16 -4.77 -7.78 -10.05
C PRO A 16 -4.22 -9.15 -9.66
N ASN A 17 -5.04 -10.03 -9.12
CA ASN A 17 -4.63 -11.40 -8.78
C ASN A 17 -4.29 -12.20 -10.04
N ARG A 18 -4.97 -11.97 -11.14
CA ARG A 18 -4.64 -12.60 -12.43
C ARG A 18 -3.26 -12.15 -12.91
N ILE A 19 -2.96 -10.86 -12.85
CA ILE A 19 -1.64 -10.33 -13.24
C ILE A 19 -0.54 -10.93 -12.36
N LEU A 20 -0.74 -10.93 -11.03
CA LEU A 20 0.20 -11.53 -10.09
C LEU A 20 0.43 -13.01 -10.41
N LYS A 21 -0.66 -13.76 -10.67
CA LYS A 21 -0.57 -15.18 -11.03
C LYS A 21 0.18 -15.40 -12.33
N GLU A 22 -0.10 -14.64 -13.38
CA GLU A 22 0.61 -14.74 -14.65
C GLU A 22 2.12 -14.44 -14.50
N CYS A 23 2.48 -13.46 -13.69
CA CYS A 23 3.89 -13.18 -13.39
C CYS A 23 4.54 -14.36 -12.63
N GLN A 24 3.82 -14.95 -11.68
CA GLN A 24 4.28 -16.15 -10.98
C GLN A 24 4.53 -17.32 -11.92
N ASP A 25 3.53 -17.64 -12.76
CA ASP A 25 3.56 -18.79 -13.66
C ASP A 25 4.71 -18.68 -14.69
N LYS A 26 5.10 -17.45 -15.02
CA LYS A 26 6.17 -17.14 -16.01
C LYS A 26 7.50 -16.73 -15.37
N ASP A 27 7.60 -16.79 -14.05
CA ASP A 27 8.77 -16.35 -13.28
C ASP A 27 9.22 -14.90 -13.59
N ILE A 28 8.25 -14.01 -13.82
CA ILE A 28 8.49 -12.59 -14.08
C ILE A 28 8.56 -11.84 -12.75
N PRO A 29 9.67 -11.14 -12.44
CA PRO A 29 9.79 -10.35 -11.22
C PRO A 29 8.83 -9.16 -11.24
N ILE A 30 8.31 -8.78 -10.07
CA ILE A 30 7.35 -7.69 -9.90
C ILE A 30 7.99 -6.57 -9.10
N LEU A 31 7.96 -5.36 -9.65
CA LEU A 31 8.27 -4.13 -8.93
C LEU A 31 6.97 -3.47 -8.50
N ALA A 32 6.71 -3.45 -7.20
CA ALA A 32 5.52 -2.79 -6.64
C ALA A 32 5.75 -1.28 -6.53
N ILE A 33 4.73 -0.51 -6.84
CA ILE A 33 4.73 0.95 -6.73
C ILE A 33 3.55 1.42 -5.90
N ARG A 34 3.58 2.67 -5.43
CA ARG A 34 2.49 3.31 -4.69
C ARG A 34 2.10 2.53 -3.42
N ALA A 35 3.06 1.96 -2.71
CA ALA A 35 2.77 1.19 -1.50
C ALA A 35 1.92 1.96 -0.49
N VAL A 36 2.15 3.26 -0.30
CA VAL A 36 1.36 4.14 0.57
C VAL A 36 0.24 4.89 -0.17
N GLN A 37 -0.08 4.52 -1.42
CA GLN A 37 -1.18 5.05 -2.23
C GLN A 37 -1.22 6.59 -2.24
N ALA A 38 -0.10 7.24 -2.65
CA ALA A 38 0.03 8.69 -2.68
C ALA A 38 -0.30 9.39 -1.34
N GLY A 39 -0.03 8.73 -0.22
CA GLY A 39 -0.29 9.22 1.13
C GLY A 39 -1.60 8.73 1.76
N ALA A 40 -2.48 8.06 1.02
CA ALA A 40 -3.75 7.57 1.57
C ALA A 40 -3.57 6.55 2.71
N LEU A 41 -2.50 5.77 2.68
CA LEU A 41 -2.15 4.79 3.71
C LEU A 41 -1.10 5.31 4.71
N THR A 42 -1.08 6.60 4.98
CA THR A 42 -0.25 7.24 6.01
C THR A 42 -1.11 7.77 7.14
N SER A 43 -0.48 8.24 8.21
CA SER A 43 -1.20 8.80 9.38
C SER A 43 -1.93 10.11 9.05
N LYS A 44 -1.46 10.85 8.06
CA LYS A 44 -2.09 12.10 7.60
C LYS A 44 -1.72 12.39 6.15
N MET A 45 -2.62 13.05 5.42
CA MET A 45 -2.25 13.70 4.16
C MET A 45 -1.41 14.94 4.47
N ASP A 46 -0.25 15.03 3.88
CA ASP A 46 0.75 16.10 4.14
C ASP A 46 0.79 17.15 3.04
N ARG A 47 -0.29 17.25 2.28
CA ARG A 47 -0.47 18.25 1.22
C ARG A 47 -1.90 18.76 1.18
N GLU A 48 -2.06 19.97 0.66
CA GLU A 48 -3.36 20.54 0.37
C GLU A 48 -3.93 20.00 -0.95
N PRO A 49 -5.25 19.87 -1.08
CA PRO A 49 -5.88 19.48 -2.33
C PRO A 49 -5.53 20.45 -3.46
N HIS A 50 -5.25 19.91 -4.65
CA HIS A 50 -4.98 20.74 -5.80
C HIS A 50 -6.24 21.52 -6.24
N PRO A 51 -6.17 22.82 -6.55
CA PRO A 51 -7.33 23.63 -6.90
C PRO A 51 -8.17 23.08 -8.07
N SER A 52 -7.55 22.34 -9.00
CA SER A 52 -8.27 21.68 -10.11
C SER A 52 -8.98 20.38 -9.70
N GLY A 53 -8.82 19.90 -8.47
CA GLY A 53 -9.39 18.64 -8.02
C GLY A 53 -8.78 17.38 -8.65
N ARG A 54 -7.65 17.49 -9.35
CA ARG A 54 -7.00 16.34 -10.04
C ARG A 54 -6.54 15.23 -9.10
N ASP A 55 -6.32 15.56 -7.84
CA ASP A 55 -5.88 14.65 -6.78
C ASP A 55 -7.00 14.25 -5.81
N LYS A 56 -8.25 14.65 -6.12
CA LYS A 56 -9.41 14.27 -5.33
C LYS A 56 -9.48 12.75 -5.07
N PRO A 57 -9.19 11.85 -6.02
CA PRO A 57 -9.20 10.42 -5.77
C PRO A 57 -8.23 9.98 -4.65
N ASP A 58 -7.08 10.64 -4.49
CA ASP A 58 -6.14 10.30 -3.43
C ASP A 58 -6.69 10.70 -2.04
N PHE A 59 -7.43 11.80 -1.95
CA PHE A 59 -8.10 12.22 -0.71
C PHE A 59 -9.31 11.33 -0.40
N ASP A 60 -10.10 10.95 -1.40
CA ASP A 60 -11.18 9.98 -1.23
C ASP A 60 -10.62 8.61 -0.77
N ASP A 61 -9.46 8.20 -1.26
CA ASP A 61 -8.76 7.00 -0.82
C ASP A 61 -8.27 7.14 0.63
N TYR A 62 -7.81 8.33 1.03
CA TYR A 62 -7.40 8.58 2.41
C TYR A 62 -8.58 8.43 3.38
N GLU A 63 -9.75 8.97 3.06
CA GLU A 63 -10.95 8.81 3.88
C GLU A 63 -11.36 7.34 3.98
N ARG A 64 -11.37 6.61 2.87
CA ARG A 64 -11.69 5.18 2.85
C ARG A 64 -10.69 4.30 3.62
N ALA A 65 -9.47 4.77 3.80
CA ALA A 65 -8.42 4.04 4.51
C ALA A 65 -8.48 4.20 6.04
N GLU A 66 -9.51 4.80 6.61
CA GLU A 66 -9.67 4.93 8.06
C GLU A 66 -9.59 3.56 8.78
N PRO A 67 -10.29 2.50 8.34
CA PRO A 67 -10.17 1.18 8.99
C PRO A 67 -8.75 0.62 8.97
N PHE A 68 -7.97 0.93 7.94
CA PHE A 68 -6.56 0.53 7.86
C PHE A 68 -5.70 1.25 8.92
N ARG A 69 -5.91 2.55 9.14
CA ARG A 69 -5.21 3.31 10.18
C ARG A 69 -5.56 2.82 11.58
N GLU A 70 -6.82 2.50 11.84
CA GLU A 70 -7.26 1.91 13.11
C GLU A 70 -6.62 0.53 13.34
N LEU A 71 -6.49 -0.29 12.30
CA LEU A 71 -5.82 -1.57 12.40
C LEU A 71 -4.31 -1.41 12.67
N ALA A 72 -3.66 -0.48 11.99
CA ALA A 72 -2.25 -0.17 12.25
C ALA A 72 -2.03 0.24 13.70
N LYS A 73 -2.88 1.12 14.23
CA LYS A 73 -2.86 1.54 15.62
C LYS A 73 -3.08 0.37 16.59
N LYS A 74 -4.02 -0.53 16.29
CA LYS A 74 -4.26 -1.75 17.07
C LYS A 74 -3.03 -2.65 17.16
N TRP A 75 -2.21 -2.67 16.10
CA TRP A 75 -0.99 -3.47 16.03
C TRP A 75 0.27 -2.70 16.48
N ASP A 76 0.12 -1.48 16.99
CA ASP A 76 1.21 -0.59 17.41
C ASP A 76 2.24 -0.36 16.28
N GLU A 77 1.74 -0.17 15.07
CA GLU A 77 2.53 0.04 13.86
C GLU A 77 2.16 1.37 13.19
N SER A 78 3.12 2.04 12.55
CA SER A 78 2.75 3.18 11.70
C SER A 78 2.00 2.70 10.45
N PRO A 79 0.97 3.43 9.98
CA PRO A 79 0.26 3.06 8.76
C PRO A 79 1.18 2.93 7.55
N ALA A 80 2.19 3.81 7.40
CA ALA A 80 3.15 3.73 6.31
C ALA A 80 3.98 2.45 6.37
N SER A 81 4.51 2.11 7.56
CA SER A 81 5.25 0.86 7.77
C SER A 81 4.40 -0.37 7.45
N LEU A 82 3.17 -0.42 7.95
CA LEU A 82 2.24 -1.51 7.67
C LEU A 82 1.95 -1.66 6.17
N ALA A 83 1.76 -0.54 5.46
CA ALA A 83 1.55 -0.55 4.01
C ALA A 83 2.76 -1.09 3.24
N HIS A 84 3.97 -0.70 3.65
CA HIS A 84 5.22 -1.22 3.06
C HIS A 84 5.38 -2.71 3.33
N ARG A 85 5.18 -3.15 4.58
CA ARG A 85 5.25 -4.56 4.95
C ARG A 85 4.24 -5.41 4.17
N TYR A 86 3.02 -4.91 3.99
CA TYR A 86 2.03 -5.60 3.16
C TYR A 86 2.50 -5.76 1.73
N ALA A 87 3.08 -4.71 1.14
CA ALA A 87 3.62 -4.78 -0.22
C ALA A 87 4.79 -5.77 -0.34
N LEU A 88 5.72 -5.78 0.64
CA LEU A 88 6.85 -6.71 0.70
C LEU A 88 6.40 -8.16 0.95
N SER A 89 5.35 -8.37 1.74
CA SER A 89 4.79 -9.71 2.04
C SER A 89 3.94 -10.27 0.89
N THR A 90 3.71 -9.50 -0.17
CA THR A 90 2.97 -9.99 -1.34
C THR A 90 3.85 -10.93 -2.15
N GLN A 91 3.36 -12.15 -2.36
CA GLN A 91 4.12 -13.17 -3.10
C GLN A 91 4.62 -12.66 -4.45
N LYS A 92 5.90 -12.96 -4.78
CA LYS A 92 6.58 -12.58 -6.02
C LYS A 92 6.81 -11.08 -6.24
N VAL A 93 6.51 -10.23 -5.26
CA VAL A 93 7.04 -8.87 -5.28
C VAL A 93 8.56 -8.94 -5.00
N SER A 94 9.34 -8.54 -5.98
CA SER A 94 10.81 -8.59 -5.91
C SER A 94 11.37 -7.33 -5.26
N SER A 95 10.68 -6.21 -5.40
CA SER A 95 11.08 -4.94 -4.81
C SER A 95 9.89 -3.98 -4.73
N VAL A 96 9.95 -3.05 -3.80
CA VAL A 96 8.98 -1.96 -3.63
C VAL A 96 9.69 -0.64 -3.93
N ILE A 97 9.19 0.10 -4.92
CA ILE A 97 9.72 1.41 -5.27
C ILE A 97 9.00 2.47 -4.45
N LEU A 98 9.75 3.19 -3.67
CA LEU A 98 9.27 4.21 -2.74
C LEU A 98 9.71 5.61 -3.17
N GLY A 99 8.85 6.60 -2.93
CA GLY A 99 9.21 8.00 -2.89
C GLY A 99 9.29 8.46 -1.44
N VAL A 100 10.37 9.13 -1.08
CA VAL A 100 10.56 9.71 0.24
C VAL A 100 10.85 11.20 0.12
N LYS A 101 10.39 12.01 1.08
CA LYS A 101 10.53 13.48 1.06
C LYS A 101 11.63 13.98 1.98
N ASN A 102 12.00 13.17 2.96
CA ASN A 102 12.97 13.55 3.98
C ASN A 102 13.66 12.31 4.57
N THR A 103 14.69 12.55 5.36
CA THR A 103 15.53 11.51 5.98
C THR A 103 14.75 10.64 6.96
N GLN A 104 13.73 11.20 7.63
CA GLN A 104 12.91 10.46 8.58
C GLN A 104 12.05 9.41 7.87
N GLU A 105 11.43 9.76 6.75
CA GLU A 105 10.68 8.81 5.92
C GLU A 105 11.59 7.72 5.35
N LEU A 106 12.80 8.08 4.89
CA LEU A 106 13.78 7.10 4.43
C LEU A 106 14.17 6.13 5.54
N LYS A 107 14.42 6.64 6.75
CA LYS A 107 14.74 5.80 7.90
C LYS A 107 13.59 4.84 8.22
N GLU A 108 12.35 5.31 8.24
CA GLU A 108 11.18 4.46 8.47
C GLU A 108 11.06 3.34 7.43
N CYS A 109 11.34 3.63 6.15
CA CYS A 109 11.36 2.62 5.10
C CYS A 109 12.42 1.53 5.34
N LEU A 110 13.63 1.94 5.73
CA LEU A 110 14.74 1.02 6.02
C LEU A 110 14.47 0.18 7.28
N ASP A 111 13.92 0.80 8.33
CA ASP A 111 13.53 0.10 9.56
C ASP A 111 12.44 -0.94 9.23
N THR A 112 11.48 -0.58 8.37
CA THR A 112 10.40 -1.46 7.92
C THR A 112 10.90 -2.66 7.13
N GLU A 113 11.89 -2.49 6.26
CA GLU A 113 12.50 -3.59 5.49
C GLU A 113 13.15 -4.64 6.42
N ASN A 114 13.67 -4.20 7.56
CA ASN A 114 14.27 -5.09 8.55
C ASN A 114 13.25 -5.78 9.47
N MET A 115 11.98 -5.42 9.37
CA MET A 115 10.91 -6.09 10.14
C MET A 115 10.56 -7.45 9.52
N SER A 116 10.01 -8.35 10.34
CA SER A 116 9.49 -9.62 9.84
C SER A 116 8.35 -9.41 8.84
N GLU A 117 8.24 -10.33 7.89
CA GLU A 117 7.06 -10.38 7.01
C GLU A 117 5.76 -10.49 7.82
N LEU A 118 4.66 -10.03 7.22
CA LEU A 118 3.34 -10.22 7.82
C LEU A 118 2.95 -11.69 7.70
N ASP A 119 2.42 -12.23 8.79
CA ASP A 119 1.84 -13.57 8.77
C ASP A 119 0.54 -13.64 7.95
N GLU A 120 0.10 -14.85 7.63
CA GLU A 120 -1.08 -15.07 6.79
C GLU A 120 -2.37 -14.53 7.43
N GLU A 121 -2.48 -14.54 8.76
CA GLU A 121 -3.66 -14.05 9.48
C GLU A 121 -3.76 -12.52 9.34
N LYS A 122 -2.65 -11.82 9.53
CA LYS A 122 -2.58 -10.37 9.34
C LYS A 122 -2.85 -9.95 7.90
N ILE A 123 -2.28 -10.69 6.93
CA ILE A 123 -2.55 -10.45 5.50
C ILE A 123 -4.04 -10.64 5.21
N LYS A 124 -4.68 -11.66 5.76
CA LYS A 124 -6.11 -11.91 5.59
C LYS A 124 -6.96 -10.81 6.23
N GLU A 125 -6.61 -10.38 7.45
CA GLU A 125 -7.32 -9.28 8.13
C GLU A 125 -7.24 -7.99 7.29
N LEU A 126 -6.05 -7.64 6.76
CA LEU A 126 -5.86 -6.50 5.87
C LEU A 126 -6.70 -6.59 4.58
N LYS A 127 -6.74 -7.75 3.95
CA LYS A 127 -7.55 -7.95 2.74
C LYS A 127 -9.04 -7.76 2.99
N ASN A 128 -9.52 -8.15 4.16
CA ASN A 128 -10.93 -8.07 4.53
C ASN A 128 -11.39 -6.63 4.83
N LEU A 129 -10.48 -5.69 5.07
CA LEU A 129 -10.86 -4.28 5.33
C LEU A 129 -11.55 -3.61 4.14
N PHE A 130 -11.30 -4.08 2.92
CA PHE A 130 -11.73 -3.43 1.68
C PHE A 130 -12.58 -4.33 0.77
N THR A 131 -13.01 -5.46 1.27
CA THR A 131 -13.97 -6.34 0.63
C THR A 131 -15.36 -6.12 1.18
#